data_c1425673b43b40735b04cbcd14a1980b
#
_entry.id   c1425673b43b40735b04cbcd14a1980b
#
_cell.length_a   1.000
_cell.length_b   1.000
_cell.length_c   1.000
_cell.angle_alpha   90.00
_cell.angle_beta   90.00
_cell.angle_gamma   90.00
#
_symmetry.space_group_name_H-M   'P 1'
#
loop_
_entity.id
_entity.type
_entity.pdbx_description
1 polymer ?
#
loop_
_entity_poly.entity_id
_entity_poly.type
_entity_poly.pdbx_seq_one_letter_code
_entity_poly.pdbx_strand_id
1 'polypeptide(L)'
;MGKDMKNPNLQDLEPFVLRSENGIQKISWLDKETFERLAEHHDAPCVSIYFPTHDAGMEVNEQADKLTFRSMLQKVQQSLIQQKINASVSGQLMIPGLQLLNDEDFWRNQSPGLAVFLSPGYGACCQLPTSPEEKLHINTGFQLTPLASMLTDTDYAYVLVLSKHTARVYRADRFTLSRIDIPEMPNGMDDVIHFEEKSGEGHSPGPEGARGGVSGLPDDKTNISIYLKEVDKTLRSEIGISNAPLFLAGVEYLLPIYRSVSSYKNIADQFITGNYDRVDDSTLFQHVRPVLASYFAKQQQETMTNLMDHTSRVNSFPQDVIRAAFEGRISELYVMKGTELWGHYEPSVNEPVLHEHEETGDENLADQAVIQTVLHGGKAHLVENMPITAKLAAVLRY
;
A
#
# COMPACT_ATOMS: atom_id res chain seq x y z
N MET A 1 39.61 -32.53 -8.32
CA MET A 1 39.00 -32.87 -7.03
C MET A 1 38.13 -31.70 -6.61
N GLY A 2 36.89 -31.66 -7.12
CA GLY A 2 35.88 -30.69 -6.70
C GLY A 2 35.33 -31.12 -5.36
N LYS A 3 35.53 -30.35 -4.32
CA LYS A 3 34.78 -30.48 -3.10
C LYS A 3 33.31 -30.10 -3.42
N ASP A 4 32.42 -31.08 -3.34
CA ASP A 4 30.99 -30.85 -3.26
C ASP A 4 30.75 -29.92 -2.06
N MET A 5 30.64 -28.62 -2.32
CA MET A 5 30.16 -27.68 -1.30
C MET A 5 28.67 -27.98 -1.11
N LYS A 6 28.33 -28.65 -0.01
CA LYS A 6 26.95 -28.80 0.43
C LYS A 6 26.38 -27.39 0.61
N ASN A 7 25.18 -27.15 0.08
CA ASN A 7 24.46 -25.91 0.36
C ASN A 7 24.38 -25.70 1.87
N PRO A 8 24.74 -24.53 2.37
CA PRO A 8 24.72 -24.25 3.79
C PRO A 8 23.29 -24.31 4.33
N ASN A 9 23.10 -24.86 5.51
CA ASN A 9 21.83 -24.75 6.24
C ASN A 9 21.62 -23.31 6.69
N LEU A 10 20.35 -22.92 6.98
CA LEU A 10 20.04 -21.58 7.51
C LEU A 10 20.91 -21.20 8.71
N GLN A 11 21.20 -22.16 9.60
CA GLN A 11 22.07 -21.97 10.77
C GLN A 11 23.53 -21.68 10.40
N ASP A 12 24.01 -22.20 9.26
CA ASP A 12 25.39 -21.98 8.80
C ASP A 12 25.57 -20.56 8.21
N LEU A 13 24.47 -19.89 7.83
CA LEU A 13 24.47 -18.55 7.28
C LEU A 13 24.35 -17.44 8.35
N GLU A 14 23.86 -17.76 9.54
CA GLU A 14 23.68 -16.78 10.64
C GLU A 14 24.96 -15.97 10.97
N PRO A 15 26.19 -16.52 10.95
CA PRO A 15 27.39 -15.73 11.18
C PRO A 15 27.72 -14.71 10.08
N PHE A 16 27.21 -14.92 8.87
CA PHE A 16 27.43 -14.01 7.73
C PHE A 16 26.47 -12.83 7.76
N VAL A 17 25.26 -12.99 8.33
CA VAL A 17 24.26 -11.94 8.49
C VAL A 17 24.80 -10.75 9.27
N LEU A 18 25.58 -11.01 10.33
CA LEU A 18 26.17 -9.98 11.20
C LEU A 18 27.28 -9.14 10.51
N ARG A 19 27.78 -9.56 9.34
CA ARG A 19 28.87 -8.92 8.62
C ARG A 19 28.45 -8.26 7.31
N SER A 20 27.18 -8.39 6.90
CA SER A 20 26.67 -7.80 5.67
C SER A 20 26.30 -6.34 5.90
N GLU A 21 26.91 -5.43 5.15
CA GLU A 21 26.59 -4.00 5.15
C GLU A 21 25.28 -3.69 4.42
N ASN A 22 24.80 -4.60 3.56
CA ASN A 22 23.58 -4.44 2.78
C ASN A 22 22.39 -5.08 3.51
N GLY A 23 21.69 -4.29 4.33
CA GLY A 23 20.44 -4.69 4.97
C GLY A 23 19.28 -4.82 3.98
N ILE A 24 18.20 -5.52 4.40
CA ILE A 24 16.97 -5.55 3.61
C ILE A 24 16.33 -4.15 3.54
N GLN A 25 15.96 -3.71 2.35
CA GLN A 25 15.28 -2.45 2.13
C GLN A 25 13.82 -2.55 2.59
N LYS A 26 13.43 -1.79 3.59
CA LYS A 26 12.03 -1.67 4.03
C LYS A 26 11.33 -0.62 3.19
N ILE A 27 10.38 -1.03 2.36
CA ILE A 27 9.57 -0.15 1.54
C ILE A 27 8.39 0.32 2.40
N SER A 28 8.48 1.53 2.91
CA SER A 28 7.41 2.14 3.72
C SER A 28 6.24 2.64 2.87
N TRP A 29 6.51 2.94 1.60
CA TRP A 29 5.56 3.46 0.64
C TRP A 29 5.87 2.89 -0.74
N LEU A 30 4.86 2.29 -1.36
CA LEU A 30 4.96 1.81 -2.74
C LEU A 30 4.55 2.95 -3.68
N ASP A 31 5.50 3.53 -4.36
CA ASP A 31 5.31 4.45 -5.47
C ASP A 31 5.70 3.79 -6.81
N LYS A 32 5.42 4.50 -7.89
CA LYS A 32 5.71 4.00 -9.23
C LYS A 32 7.21 3.75 -9.44
N GLU A 33 8.07 4.62 -8.92
CA GLU A 33 9.54 4.48 -9.05
C GLU A 33 10.05 3.21 -8.33
N THR A 34 9.53 2.93 -7.14
CA THR A 34 9.86 1.71 -6.39
C THR A 34 9.36 0.46 -7.11
N PHE A 35 8.15 0.52 -7.66
CA PHE A 35 7.61 -0.58 -8.47
C PHE A 35 8.46 -0.82 -9.73
N GLU A 36 8.85 0.23 -10.46
CA GLU A 36 9.71 0.16 -11.65
C GLU A 36 11.06 -0.48 -11.31
N ARG A 37 11.70 -0.07 -10.20
CA ARG A 37 12.96 -0.69 -9.74
C ARG A 37 12.82 -2.18 -9.43
N LEU A 38 11.71 -2.61 -8.83
CA LEU A 38 11.45 -4.03 -8.59
C LEU A 38 11.19 -4.78 -9.91
N ALA A 39 10.46 -4.15 -10.83
CA ALA A 39 10.12 -4.73 -12.12
C ALA A 39 11.32 -4.89 -13.05
N GLU A 40 12.30 -3.98 -12.98
CA GLU A 40 13.53 -4.02 -13.76
C GLU A 40 14.59 -4.99 -13.20
N HIS A 41 14.34 -5.56 -12.02
CA HIS A 41 15.27 -6.45 -11.36
C HIS A 41 15.14 -7.87 -11.93
N HIS A 42 16.16 -8.31 -12.67
CA HIS A 42 16.20 -9.60 -13.37
C HIS A 42 17.41 -10.45 -13.01
N ASP A 43 17.89 -10.34 -11.78
CA ASP A 43 18.99 -11.19 -11.28
C ASP A 43 18.42 -12.56 -10.87
N ALA A 44 18.57 -13.54 -11.73
CA ALA A 44 18.10 -14.89 -11.41
C ALA A 44 19.01 -15.58 -10.36
N PRO A 45 18.44 -16.27 -9.37
CA PRO A 45 17.02 -16.44 -9.06
C PRO A 45 16.44 -15.25 -8.27
N CYS A 46 15.22 -14.83 -8.64
CA CYS A 46 14.42 -13.88 -7.91
C CYS A 46 13.32 -14.61 -7.12
N VAL A 47 13.20 -14.30 -5.85
CA VAL A 47 12.23 -14.92 -4.94
C VAL A 47 11.22 -13.87 -4.48
N SER A 48 9.94 -14.14 -4.69
CA SER A 48 8.84 -13.32 -4.17
C SER A 48 8.03 -14.13 -3.17
N ILE A 49 7.91 -13.61 -1.96
CA ILE A 49 7.18 -14.22 -0.86
C ILE A 49 6.04 -13.29 -0.47
N TYR A 50 4.81 -13.82 -0.45
CA TYR A 50 3.62 -13.14 0.03
C TYR A 50 2.97 -13.97 1.12
N PHE A 51 2.59 -13.38 2.24
CA PHE A 51 1.86 -14.08 3.28
C PHE A 51 1.10 -13.12 4.20
N PRO A 52 0.00 -13.61 4.85
CA PRO A 52 -0.71 -12.83 5.86
C PRO A 52 0.15 -12.62 7.10
N THR A 53 0.05 -11.44 7.68
CA THR A 53 0.66 -11.06 8.96
C THR A 53 -0.38 -10.43 9.88
N HIS A 54 -0.06 -10.30 11.16
CA HIS A 54 -0.98 -9.85 12.19
C HIS A 54 -0.50 -8.53 12.80
N ASP A 55 -1.38 -7.53 12.82
CA ASP A 55 -1.12 -6.20 13.39
C ASP A 55 -1.38 -6.14 14.91
N ALA A 56 -2.18 -7.08 15.43
CA ALA A 56 -2.52 -7.19 16.84
C ALA A 56 -2.92 -8.63 17.21
N GLY A 57 -3.00 -8.91 18.53
CA GLY A 57 -3.51 -10.19 19.03
C GLY A 57 -2.46 -11.08 19.67
N MET A 58 -2.87 -12.32 19.96
CA MET A 58 -1.98 -13.33 20.56
C MET A 58 -0.89 -13.76 19.58
N GLU A 59 -1.18 -13.80 18.29
CA GLU A 59 -0.29 -14.19 17.21
C GLU A 59 0.96 -13.32 17.15
N VAL A 60 0.84 -12.03 17.43
CA VAL A 60 1.98 -11.09 17.52
C VAL A 60 2.86 -11.45 18.73
N ASN A 61 2.25 -11.73 19.87
CA ASN A 61 2.98 -12.10 21.09
C ASN A 61 3.70 -13.45 20.96
N GLU A 62 3.13 -14.38 20.20
CA GLU A 62 3.70 -15.71 19.93
C GLU A 62 4.71 -15.71 18.76
N GLN A 63 4.93 -14.55 18.13
CA GLN A 63 5.81 -14.42 16.96
C GLN A 63 5.41 -15.34 15.79
N ALA A 64 4.11 -15.55 15.60
CA ALA A 64 3.58 -16.46 14.58
C ALA A 64 4.05 -16.10 13.18
N ASP A 65 4.03 -14.80 12.84
CA ASP A 65 4.46 -14.29 11.52
C ASP A 65 5.93 -14.55 11.24
N LYS A 66 6.78 -14.37 12.26
CA LYS A 66 8.20 -14.67 12.19
C LYS A 66 8.47 -16.16 11.96
N LEU A 67 7.68 -17.04 12.60
CA LEU A 67 7.77 -18.49 12.40
C LEU A 67 7.30 -18.89 10.99
N THR A 68 6.23 -18.30 10.51
CA THR A 68 5.74 -18.49 9.13
C THR A 68 6.81 -18.07 8.12
N PHE A 69 7.39 -16.89 8.28
CA PHE A 69 8.47 -16.43 7.41
C PHE A 69 9.69 -17.33 7.42
N ARG A 70 10.10 -17.83 8.62
CA ARG A 70 11.18 -18.82 8.74
C ARG A 70 10.88 -20.09 7.96
N SER A 71 9.64 -20.59 8.03
CA SER A 71 9.20 -21.76 7.27
C SER A 71 9.28 -21.51 5.76
N MET A 72 8.88 -20.31 5.30
CA MET A 72 8.98 -19.93 3.89
C MET A 72 10.43 -19.84 3.42
N LEU A 73 11.34 -19.26 4.21
CA LEU A 73 12.76 -19.26 3.88
C LEU A 73 13.34 -20.68 3.78
N GLN A 74 12.89 -21.63 4.61
CA GLN A 74 13.27 -23.04 4.49
C GLN A 74 12.78 -23.66 3.18
N LYS A 75 11.53 -23.35 2.76
CA LYS A 75 11.00 -23.78 1.46
C LYS A 75 11.82 -23.20 0.30
N VAL A 76 12.18 -21.89 0.38
CA VAL A 76 13.09 -21.25 -0.61
C VAL A 76 14.37 -22.02 -0.72
N GLN A 77 15.06 -22.26 0.41
CA GLN A 77 16.34 -22.98 0.41
C GLN A 77 16.23 -24.37 -0.21
N GLN A 78 15.17 -25.13 0.13
CA GLN A 78 14.92 -26.44 -0.45
C GLN A 78 14.72 -26.38 -1.97
N SER A 79 13.95 -25.40 -2.45
CA SER A 79 13.72 -25.21 -3.89
C SER A 79 15.00 -24.85 -4.64
N LEU A 80 15.84 -23.96 -4.08
CA LEU A 80 17.14 -23.61 -4.67
C LEU A 80 18.07 -24.81 -4.77
N ILE A 81 18.06 -25.70 -3.78
CA ILE A 81 18.80 -26.97 -3.78
C ILE A 81 18.29 -27.90 -4.90
N GLN A 82 16.95 -28.05 -5.01
CA GLN A 82 16.33 -28.89 -6.04
C GLN A 82 16.63 -28.38 -7.46
N GLN A 83 16.65 -27.08 -7.64
CA GLN A 83 17.01 -26.42 -8.90
C GLN A 83 18.54 -26.40 -9.15
N LYS A 84 19.33 -26.97 -8.24
CA LYS A 84 20.80 -27.06 -8.33
C LYS A 84 21.47 -25.67 -8.45
N ILE A 85 20.91 -24.65 -7.85
CA ILE A 85 21.49 -23.32 -7.79
C ILE A 85 22.82 -23.38 -7.01
N ASN A 86 23.81 -22.61 -7.47
CA ASN A 86 25.13 -22.57 -6.84
C ASN A 86 25.02 -22.13 -5.37
N ALA A 87 25.75 -22.81 -4.47
CA ALA A 87 25.71 -22.55 -3.03
C ALA A 87 26.08 -21.11 -2.66
N SER A 88 27.01 -20.47 -3.39
CA SER A 88 27.36 -19.06 -3.18
C SER A 88 26.21 -18.12 -3.53
N VAL A 89 25.53 -18.37 -4.66
CA VAL A 89 24.36 -17.59 -5.10
C VAL A 89 23.21 -17.77 -4.12
N SER A 90 22.92 -19.01 -3.73
CA SER A 90 21.90 -19.33 -2.72
C SER A 90 22.19 -18.63 -1.39
N GLY A 91 23.45 -18.63 -0.93
CA GLY A 91 23.86 -17.95 0.30
C GLY A 91 23.62 -16.43 0.23
N GLN A 92 24.05 -15.79 -0.87
CA GLN A 92 23.84 -14.34 -1.07
C GLN A 92 22.37 -13.96 -1.11
N LEU A 93 21.50 -14.78 -1.72
CA LEU A 93 20.06 -14.59 -1.76
C LEU A 93 19.42 -14.70 -0.37
N MET A 94 19.87 -15.63 0.46
CA MET A 94 19.26 -15.90 1.77
C MET A 94 19.62 -14.86 2.83
N ILE A 95 20.77 -14.18 2.72
CA ILE A 95 21.26 -13.22 3.74
C ILE A 95 20.23 -12.13 4.07
N PRO A 96 19.64 -11.38 3.12
CA PRO A 96 18.66 -10.34 3.46
C PRO A 96 17.42 -10.89 4.18
N GLY A 97 16.94 -12.08 3.78
CA GLY A 97 15.82 -12.75 4.46
C GLY A 97 16.14 -13.13 5.91
N LEU A 98 17.36 -13.60 6.18
CA LEU A 98 17.82 -13.91 7.53
C LEU A 98 18.01 -12.65 8.39
N GLN A 99 18.45 -11.55 7.78
CA GLN A 99 18.51 -10.24 8.47
C GLN A 99 17.12 -9.79 8.90
N LEU A 100 16.12 -9.88 8.02
CA LEU A 100 14.74 -9.57 8.35
C LEU A 100 14.20 -10.49 9.46
N LEU A 101 14.51 -11.78 9.41
CA LEU A 101 14.10 -12.75 10.41
C LEU A 101 14.62 -12.38 11.81
N ASN A 102 15.79 -11.77 11.91
CA ASN A 102 16.42 -11.37 13.18
C ASN A 102 16.06 -9.95 13.64
N ASP A 103 15.25 -9.22 12.90
CA ASP A 103 14.78 -7.86 13.24
C ASP A 103 13.53 -7.92 14.13
N GLU A 104 13.74 -8.00 15.46
CA GLU A 104 12.64 -8.12 16.45
C GLU A 104 11.67 -6.93 16.41
N ASP A 105 12.17 -5.72 16.16
CA ASP A 105 11.32 -4.51 16.12
C ASP A 105 10.44 -4.50 14.90
N PHE A 106 10.92 -5.03 13.78
CA PHE A 106 10.12 -5.21 12.58
C PHE A 106 8.94 -6.16 12.84
N TRP A 107 9.15 -7.30 13.49
CA TRP A 107 8.10 -8.30 13.73
C TRP A 107 7.05 -7.89 14.75
N ARG A 108 7.32 -6.86 15.57
CA ARG A 108 6.34 -6.31 16.54
C ARG A 108 5.33 -5.37 15.91
N ASN A 109 5.65 -4.82 14.74
CA ASN A 109 4.86 -3.77 14.08
C ASN A 109 4.54 -4.21 12.65
N GLN A 110 3.60 -5.13 12.51
CA GLN A 110 3.18 -5.63 11.20
C GLN A 110 1.86 -4.97 10.76
N SER A 111 1.59 -5.07 9.45
CA SER A 111 0.30 -4.80 8.82
C SER A 111 -0.37 -6.13 8.46
N PRO A 112 -1.58 -6.16 7.91
CA PRO A 112 -2.28 -7.42 7.60
C PRO A 112 -1.57 -8.35 6.62
N GLY A 113 -0.57 -7.87 5.89
CA GLY A 113 0.21 -8.69 4.99
C GLY A 113 1.63 -8.21 4.77
N LEU A 114 2.47 -9.11 4.30
CA LEU A 114 3.86 -8.83 3.98
C LEU A 114 4.24 -9.41 2.61
N ALA A 115 4.95 -8.59 1.83
CA ALA A 115 5.67 -9.02 0.64
C ALA A 115 7.17 -8.93 0.88
N VAL A 116 7.93 -9.97 0.49
CA VAL A 116 9.39 -10.00 0.61
C VAL A 116 9.99 -10.42 -0.73
N PHE A 117 10.98 -9.68 -1.18
CA PHE A 117 11.68 -9.87 -2.45
C PHE A 117 13.16 -10.11 -2.18
N LEU A 118 13.68 -11.23 -2.65
CA LEU A 118 15.06 -11.63 -2.44
C LEU A 118 15.70 -12.05 -3.75
N SER A 119 16.91 -11.56 -3.98
CA SER A 119 17.80 -12.05 -5.03
C SER A 119 19.26 -11.98 -4.54
N PRO A 120 20.25 -12.51 -5.28
CA PRO A 120 21.63 -12.52 -4.82
C PRO A 120 22.15 -11.12 -4.50
N GLY A 121 22.38 -10.83 -3.20
CA GLY A 121 22.85 -9.53 -2.74
C GLY A 121 21.80 -8.41 -2.66
N TYR A 122 20.53 -8.73 -2.92
CA TYR A 122 19.43 -7.79 -2.84
C TYR A 122 18.29 -8.32 -1.97
N GLY A 123 17.68 -7.44 -1.18
CA GLY A 123 16.48 -7.75 -0.42
C GLY A 123 15.62 -6.53 -0.23
N ALA A 124 14.32 -6.69 -0.42
CA ALA A 124 13.32 -5.67 -0.12
C ALA A 124 12.09 -6.30 0.55
N CYS A 125 11.41 -5.55 1.39
CA CYS A 125 10.13 -5.96 1.94
C CYS A 125 9.15 -4.78 1.95
N CYS A 126 7.88 -5.10 1.75
CA CYS A 126 6.78 -4.13 1.73
C CYS A 126 5.63 -4.66 2.58
N GLN A 127 5.20 -3.89 3.57
CA GLN A 127 4.00 -4.17 4.34
C GLN A 127 2.77 -3.89 3.47
N LEU A 128 1.83 -4.83 3.46
CA LEU A 128 0.63 -4.75 2.63
C LEU A 128 -0.59 -4.36 3.47
N PRO A 129 -1.45 -3.48 2.97
CA PRO A 129 -2.66 -3.06 3.70
C PRO A 129 -3.74 -4.15 3.76
N THR A 130 -3.60 -5.19 2.96
CA THR A 130 -4.53 -6.33 2.88
C THR A 130 -3.78 -7.63 3.09
N SER A 131 -4.48 -8.64 3.60
CA SER A 131 -3.95 -9.98 3.80
C SER A 131 -3.86 -10.73 2.47
N PRO A 132 -2.67 -11.02 1.94
CA PRO A 132 -2.49 -11.81 0.73
C PRO A 132 -2.67 -13.31 1.03
N GLU A 133 -2.87 -14.10 -0.01
CA GLU A 133 -2.67 -15.56 0.09
C GLU A 133 -1.18 -15.87 0.29
N GLU A 134 -0.89 -16.95 1.07
CA GLU A 134 0.49 -17.44 1.20
C GLU A 134 0.98 -17.95 -0.15
N LYS A 135 1.96 -17.25 -0.73
CA LYS A 135 2.56 -17.62 -2.03
C LYS A 135 4.08 -17.45 -1.99
N LEU A 136 4.75 -18.35 -2.68
CA LEU A 136 6.19 -18.36 -2.89
C LEU A 136 6.46 -18.59 -4.38
N HIS A 137 7.15 -17.64 -5.00
CA HIS A 137 7.57 -17.75 -6.40
C HIS A 137 9.09 -17.62 -6.49
N ILE A 138 9.71 -18.46 -7.31
CA ILE A 138 11.15 -18.43 -7.62
C ILE A 138 11.28 -18.42 -9.12
N ASN A 139 11.69 -17.28 -9.68
CA ASN A 139 11.76 -17.08 -11.13
C ASN A 139 12.94 -16.18 -11.51
N THR A 140 13.03 -15.76 -12.78
CA THR A 140 14.03 -14.82 -13.32
C THR A 140 13.77 -13.38 -12.90
N GLY A 141 12.51 -13.01 -12.63
CA GLY A 141 12.08 -11.71 -12.13
C GLY A 141 11.17 -11.84 -10.91
N PHE A 142 10.87 -10.72 -10.26
CA PHE A 142 9.91 -10.68 -9.15
C PHE A 142 8.47 -10.74 -9.65
N GLN A 143 7.62 -11.43 -8.91
CA GLN A 143 6.17 -11.42 -9.11
C GLN A 143 5.57 -10.19 -8.43
N LEU A 144 4.98 -9.27 -9.20
CA LEU A 144 4.57 -7.96 -8.70
C LEU A 144 3.07 -7.67 -8.83
N THR A 145 2.28 -8.60 -9.37
CA THR A 145 0.81 -8.41 -9.54
C THR A 145 0.10 -7.93 -8.27
N PRO A 146 0.38 -8.48 -7.05
CA PRO A 146 -0.26 -7.97 -5.85
C PRO A 146 0.12 -6.52 -5.51
N LEU A 147 1.32 -6.07 -5.87
CA LEU A 147 1.75 -4.68 -5.66
C LEU A 147 1.16 -3.73 -6.71
N ALA A 148 1.01 -4.18 -7.95
CA ALA A 148 0.49 -3.35 -9.03
C ALA A 148 -0.94 -2.85 -8.75
N SER A 149 -1.78 -3.69 -8.13
CA SER A 149 -3.12 -3.31 -7.71
C SER A 149 -3.11 -2.17 -6.67
N MET A 150 -2.08 -2.11 -5.82
CA MET A 150 -1.93 -1.03 -4.84
C MET A 150 -1.59 0.33 -5.46
N LEU A 151 -1.01 0.34 -6.67
CA LEU A 151 -0.73 1.57 -7.41
C LEU A 151 -1.94 2.10 -8.17
N THR A 152 -2.85 1.22 -8.58
CA THR A 152 -3.96 1.55 -9.48
C THR A 152 -5.29 1.59 -8.76
N ASP A 153 -5.57 0.62 -7.91
CA ASP A 153 -6.76 0.54 -7.10
C ASP A 153 -6.40 0.96 -5.68
N THR A 154 -6.82 2.15 -5.29
CA THR A 154 -6.72 2.55 -3.90
C THR A 154 -7.68 1.72 -3.06
N ASP A 155 -7.28 0.50 -2.72
CA ASP A 155 -8.03 -0.36 -1.79
C ASP A 155 -7.99 0.18 -0.35
N TYR A 156 -7.47 1.40 -0.17
CA TYR A 156 -7.43 2.09 1.10
C TYR A 156 -7.92 3.53 0.96
N ALA A 157 -8.31 4.08 2.09
CA ALA A 157 -8.73 5.47 2.23
C ALA A 157 -7.97 6.11 3.40
N TYR A 158 -7.89 7.42 3.40
CA TYR A 158 -7.56 8.15 4.61
C TYR A 158 -8.83 8.53 5.35
N VAL A 159 -8.76 8.54 6.67
CA VAL A 159 -9.83 9.02 7.54
C VAL A 159 -9.24 10.12 8.43
N LEU A 160 -9.72 11.34 8.26
CA LEU A 160 -9.38 12.47 9.10
C LEU A 160 -10.47 12.65 10.14
N VAL A 161 -10.14 12.40 11.39
CA VAL A 161 -11.04 12.61 12.55
C VAL A 161 -10.80 14.01 13.09
N LEU A 162 -11.84 14.82 13.09
CA LEU A 162 -11.80 16.24 13.44
C LEU A 162 -12.70 16.58 14.64
N SER A 163 -12.12 17.26 15.60
CA SER A 163 -12.84 17.99 16.64
C SER A 163 -12.16 19.33 16.93
N LYS A 164 -12.69 20.12 17.88
CA LYS A 164 -11.99 21.33 18.36
C LYS A 164 -10.75 21.00 19.19
N HIS A 165 -10.66 19.78 19.73
CA HIS A 165 -9.63 19.38 20.69
C HIS A 165 -8.59 18.42 20.11
N THR A 166 -8.85 17.85 18.92
CA THR A 166 -7.93 16.88 18.33
C THR A 166 -8.15 16.74 16.81
N ALA A 167 -7.05 16.54 16.10
CA ALA A 167 -7.04 16.04 14.74
C ALA A 167 -6.23 14.74 14.69
N ARG A 168 -6.84 13.66 14.21
CA ARG A 168 -6.20 12.35 14.08
C ARG A 168 -6.37 11.82 12.67
N VAL A 169 -5.31 11.25 12.13
CA VAL A 169 -5.31 10.69 10.77
C VAL A 169 -5.15 9.18 10.83
N TYR A 170 -5.93 8.51 10.02
CA TYR A 170 -5.88 7.07 9.88
C TYR A 170 -5.78 6.68 8.41
N ARG A 171 -5.11 5.59 8.16
CA ARG A 171 -5.24 4.82 6.94
C ARG A 171 -6.21 3.68 7.21
N ALA A 172 -7.16 3.49 6.34
CA ALA A 172 -8.20 2.48 6.50
C ALA A 172 -8.43 1.72 5.20
N ASP A 173 -8.68 0.45 5.30
CA ASP A 173 -9.19 -0.39 4.24
C ASP A 173 -10.52 -1.06 4.66
N ARG A 174 -10.94 -2.12 3.96
CA ARG A 174 -12.17 -2.85 4.30
C ARG A 174 -12.10 -3.57 5.65
N PHE A 175 -10.90 -3.83 6.18
CA PHE A 175 -10.64 -4.74 7.28
C PHE A 175 -9.95 -4.06 8.45
N THR A 176 -9.20 -3.00 8.21
CA THR A 176 -8.33 -2.36 9.20
C THR A 176 -8.45 -0.84 9.22
N LEU A 177 -8.13 -0.27 10.38
CA LEU A 177 -7.97 1.16 10.60
C LEU A 177 -6.67 1.35 11.39
N SER A 178 -5.65 1.90 10.76
CA SER A 178 -4.33 2.13 11.36
C SER A 178 -4.06 3.61 11.51
N ARG A 179 -3.73 4.06 12.71
CA ARG A 179 -3.39 5.46 12.98
C ARG A 179 -2.07 5.82 12.30
N ILE A 180 -2.07 6.98 11.64
CA ILE A 180 -0.86 7.59 11.10
C ILE A 180 -0.42 8.66 12.10
N ASP A 181 0.80 8.52 12.61
CA ASP A 181 1.42 9.55 13.45
C ASP A 181 2.06 10.59 12.55
N ILE A 182 1.45 11.78 12.50
CA ILE A 182 1.94 12.90 11.68
C ILE A 182 2.61 13.89 12.60
N PRO A 183 3.94 14.07 12.48
CA PRO A 183 4.66 15.11 13.20
C PRO A 183 4.01 16.48 12.98
N GLU A 184 3.98 17.32 14.00
CA GLU A 184 3.42 18.69 13.94
C GLU A 184 1.90 18.77 13.67
N MET A 185 1.14 17.65 13.71
CA MET A 185 -0.30 17.73 13.65
C MET A 185 -0.84 18.48 14.88
N PRO A 186 -1.64 19.55 14.70
CA PRO A 186 -2.21 20.28 15.84
C PRO A 186 -3.05 19.39 16.75
N ASN A 187 -2.79 19.39 18.07
CA ASN A 187 -3.56 18.65 19.06
C ASN A 187 -4.95 19.28 19.33
N GLY A 188 -5.26 20.35 18.63
CA GLY A 188 -6.55 21.04 18.76
C GLY A 188 -6.48 22.49 18.34
N MET A 189 -7.60 23.16 18.45
CA MET A 189 -7.70 24.58 18.08
C MET A 189 -6.82 25.47 18.96
N ASP A 190 -6.63 25.12 20.23
CA ASP A 190 -5.85 25.90 21.19
C ASP A 190 -4.35 25.95 20.85
N ASP A 191 -3.82 24.93 20.16
CA ASP A 191 -2.42 24.91 19.70
C ASP A 191 -2.14 25.93 18.59
N VAL A 192 -3.15 26.24 17.79
CA VAL A 192 -3.03 27.10 16.62
C VAL A 192 -3.45 28.54 16.93
N ILE A 193 -4.47 28.71 17.78
CA ILE A 193 -5.04 29.99 18.13
C ILE A 193 -4.41 30.48 19.42
N HIS A 194 -3.34 31.25 19.30
CA HIS A 194 -2.78 31.97 20.43
C HIS A 194 -3.69 33.16 20.75
N PHE A 195 -4.47 33.06 21.81
CA PHE A 195 -5.16 34.21 22.38
C PHE A 195 -4.07 35.14 22.92
N GLU A 196 -3.78 36.23 22.20
CA GLU A 196 -3.04 37.35 22.81
C GLU A 196 -3.90 37.84 24.00
N GLU A 197 -3.54 37.42 25.21
CA GLU A 197 -3.91 38.15 26.41
C GLU A 197 -3.30 39.55 26.25
N LYS A 198 -4.07 40.49 25.76
CA LYS A 198 -3.75 41.91 25.95
C LYS A 198 -3.79 42.18 27.44
N SER A 199 -2.62 42.01 28.07
CA SER A 199 -2.35 42.64 29.38
C SER A 199 -2.52 44.12 29.22
N GLY A 200 -3.70 44.60 29.48
CA GLY A 200 -4.01 46.04 29.58
C GLY A 200 -3.41 46.62 30.85
N GLU A 201 -2.16 47.01 30.84
CA GLU A 201 -1.68 48.04 31.73
C GLU A 201 -2.10 49.40 31.18
N GLY A 202 -3.05 50.02 31.85
CA GLY A 202 -3.49 51.38 31.51
C GLY A 202 -4.69 51.78 32.33
N HIS A 203 -4.51 51.98 33.65
CA HIS A 203 -5.47 52.71 34.47
C HIS A 203 -5.47 54.17 34.07
N SER A 204 -6.55 54.62 33.47
CA SER A 204 -6.99 56.03 33.53
C SER A 204 -8.47 56.07 33.85
N PRO A 205 -8.88 56.72 34.93
CA PRO A 205 -10.29 56.90 35.27
C PRO A 205 -10.88 58.01 34.39
N GLY A 206 -11.73 57.67 33.46
CA GLY A 206 -12.56 58.60 32.70
C GLY A 206 -14.03 58.28 32.87
N PRO A 207 -14.95 59.26 32.71
CA PRO A 207 -16.30 59.21 33.29
C PRO A 207 -17.25 58.28 32.54
N GLU A 208 -18.24 57.82 33.32
CA GLU A 208 -19.36 56.99 32.96
C GLU A 208 -20.06 57.38 31.64
N GLY A 209 -20.25 56.40 30.77
CA GLY A 209 -21.26 56.54 29.72
C GLY A 209 -20.83 56.11 28.32
N ALA A 210 -20.42 54.87 28.12
CA ALA A 210 -20.57 54.24 26.80
C ALA A 210 -20.66 52.70 26.97
N ARG A 211 -21.78 52.14 26.66
CA ARG A 211 -21.91 50.70 26.35
C ARG A 211 -21.04 50.39 25.14
N GLY A 212 -19.79 50.12 25.37
CA GLY A 212 -18.85 49.62 24.36
C GLY A 212 -19.14 48.14 24.15
N GLY A 213 -19.55 47.79 22.95
CA GLY A 213 -19.63 46.41 22.50
C GLY A 213 -18.24 45.75 22.62
N VAL A 214 -18.21 44.52 23.05
CA VAL A 214 -17.01 43.65 23.05
C VAL A 214 -16.61 43.49 21.60
N SER A 215 -15.74 44.40 21.16
CA SER A 215 -15.11 44.35 19.84
C SER A 215 -13.80 43.57 19.99
N GLY A 216 -13.72 42.36 19.40
CA GLY A 216 -12.42 41.83 19.10
C GLY A 216 -12.11 40.36 19.41
N LEU A 217 -13.10 39.52 19.74
CA LEU A 217 -12.89 38.08 19.57
C LEU A 217 -13.16 37.73 18.10
N PRO A 218 -12.20 37.14 17.35
CA PRO A 218 -12.51 36.60 16.05
C PRO A 218 -13.71 35.67 16.18
N ASP A 219 -14.64 35.76 15.23
CA ASP A 219 -15.82 34.88 15.19
C ASP A 219 -15.33 33.43 15.31
N ASP A 220 -16.02 32.61 16.12
CA ASP A 220 -15.65 31.20 16.36
C ASP A 220 -15.41 30.46 15.03
N LYS A 221 -16.13 30.81 13.97
CA LYS A 221 -15.93 30.33 12.59
C LYS A 221 -14.56 30.68 11.99
N THR A 222 -14.05 31.90 12.25
CA THR A 222 -12.76 32.34 11.75
C THR A 222 -11.64 31.53 12.40
N ASN A 223 -11.70 31.34 13.71
CA ASN A 223 -10.74 30.55 14.47
C ASN A 223 -10.77 29.08 14.03
N ILE A 224 -11.94 28.49 13.85
CA ILE A 224 -12.09 27.14 13.30
C ILE A 224 -11.44 27.03 11.92
N SER A 225 -11.66 28.02 11.05
CA SER A 225 -11.07 28.00 9.70
C SER A 225 -9.54 28.09 9.72
N ILE A 226 -8.96 28.86 10.63
CA ILE A 226 -7.49 28.96 10.80
C ILE A 226 -6.94 27.62 11.28
N TYR A 227 -7.53 27.02 12.31
CA TYR A 227 -7.14 25.71 12.82
C TYR A 227 -7.21 24.64 11.72
N LEU A 228 -8.34 24.55 11.00
CA LEU A 228 -8.53 23.54 9.97
C LEU A 228 -7.61 23.73 8.76
N LYS A 229 -7.18 24.96 8.44
CA LYS A 229 -6.15 25.22 7.42
C LYS A 229 -4.78 24.70 7.85
N GLU A 230 -4.41 24.83 9.11
CA GLU A 230 -3.14 24.29 9.60
C GLU A 230 -3.17 22.75 9.62
N VAL A 231 -4.31 22.16 10.03
CA VAL A 231 -4.53 20.71 9.90
C VAL A 231 -4.38 20.25 8.43
N ASP A 232 -5.00 20.96 7.47
CA ASP A 232 -4.88 20.63 6.04
C ASP A 232 -3.44 20.72 5.52
N LYS A 233 -2.73 21.75 5.92
CA LYS A 233 -1.34 21.96 5.53
C LYS A 233 -0.46 20.81 6.03
N THR A 234 -0.57 20.46 7.31
CA THR A 234 0.20 19.39 7.94
C THR A 234 -0.18 18.01 7.37
N LEU A 235 -1.49 17.76 7.17
CA LEU A 235 -1.94 16.54 6.53
C LEU A 235 -1.34 16.38 5.13
N ARG A 236 -1.32 17.43 4.32
CA ARG A 236 -0.82 17.37 2.93
C ARG A 236 0.67 17.13 2.81
N SER A 237 1.47 17.53 3.77
CA SER A 237 2.91 17.21 3.77
C SER A 237 3.14 15.70 3.81
N GLU A 238 2.23 14.95 4.42
CA GLU A 238 2.34 13.50 4.58
C GLU A 238 1.61 12.71 3.48
N ILE A 239 0.39 13.14 3.12
CA ILE A 239 -0.45 12.37 2.18
C ILE A 239 -0.62 13.06 0.80
N GLY A 240 0.00 14.22 0.59
CA GLY A 240 -0.30 15.11 -0.56
C GLY A 240 -0.02 14.53 -1.93
N ILE A 241 0.81 13.51 -2.05
CA ILE A 241 1.11 12.82 -3.31
C ILE A 241 0.07 11.72 -3.59
N SER A 242 -0.62 11.24 -2.56
CA SER A 242 -1.63 10.19 -2.67
C SER A 242 -2.91 10.70 -3.36
N ASN A 243 -3.50 9.85 -4.20
CA ASN A 243 -4.83 10.10 -4.77
C ASN A 243 -5.93 9.30 -4.05
N ALA A 244 -5.61 8.68 -2.90
CA ALA A 244 -6.57 7.92 -2.11
C ALA A 244 -7.70 8.83 -1.59
N PRO A 245 -8.93 8.34 -1.46
CA PRO A 245 -10.02 9.14 -0.93
C PRO A 245 -9.78 9.52 0.53
N LEU A 246 -10.11 10.78 0.88
CA LEU A 246 -10.08 11.28 2.25
C LEU A 246 -11.49 11.35 2.81
N PHE A 247 -11.81 10.51 3.77
CA PHE A 247 -13.04 10.55 4.53
C PHE A 247 -12.92 11.48 5.73
N LEU A 248 -13.93 12.30 5.96
CA LEU A 248 -13.98 13.20 7.09
C LEU A 248 -14.91 12.62 8.16
N ALA A 249 -14.37 12.43 9.36
CA ALA A 249 -15.13 11.95 10.53
C ALA A 249 -15.08 13.01 11.64
N GLY A 250 -16.20 13.27 12.30
CA GLY A 250 -16.24 14.26 13.38
C GLY A 250 -17.58 14.94 13.57
N VAL A 251 -17.55 16.05 14.28
CA VAL A 251 -18.76 16.82 14.57
C VAL A 251 -19.27 17.49 13.30
N GLU A 252 -20.55 17.31 13.01
CA GLU A 252 -21.22 17.65 11.76
C GLU A 252 -20.86 19.04 11.20
N TYR A 253 -20.81 20.07 12.03
CA TYR A 253 -20.54 21.44 11.56
C TYR A 253 -19.08 21.70 11.14
N LEU A 254 -18.11 20.91 11.62
CA LEU A 254 -16.69 21.07 11.28
C LEU A 254 -16.37 20.55 9.88
N LEU A 255 -17.03 19.47 9.46
CA LEU A 255 -16.68 18.73 8.25
C LEU A 255 -16.87 19.55 6.95
N PRO A 256 -17.99 20.27 6.76
CA PRO A 256 -18.13 21.16 5.60
C PRO A 256 -17.18 22.36 5.66
N ILE A 257 -16.81 22.85 6.86
CA ILE A 257 -15.81 23.92 6.97
C ILE A 257 -14.43 23.40 6.51
N TYR A 258 -14.02 22.22 6.99
CA TYR A 258 -12.78 21.60 6.52
C TYR A 258 -12.78 21.42 5.01
N ARG A 259 -13.84 20.85 4.42
CA ARG A 259 -13.96 20.67 2.97
C ARG A 259 -13.81 22.00 2.21
N SER A 260 -14.28 23.11 2.76
CA SER A 260 -14.21 24.44 2.11
C SER A 260 -12.80 25.04 2.15
N VAL A 261 -11.96 24.67 3.11
CA VAL A 261 -10.62 25.24 3.31
C VAL A 261 -9.52 24.30 2.83
N SER A 262 -9.83 23.01 2.69
CA SER A 262 -8.89 22.00 2.24
C SER A 262 -8.57 22.13 0.75
N SER A 263 -7.33 21.88 0.43
CA SER A 263 -6.83 21.80 -0.96
C SER A 263 -6.58 20.35 -1.42
N TYR A 264 -6.90 19.36 -0.57
CA TYR A 264 -6.88 17.95 -0.97
C TYR A 264 -8.01 17.68 -1.98
N LYS A 265 -7.66 17.10 -3.14
CA LYS A 265 -8.61 17.01 -4.25
C LYS A 265 -9.65 15.89 -4.11
N ASN A 266 -9.28 14.79 -3.47
CA ASN A 266 -10.13 13.60 -3.40
C ASN A 266 -10.76 13.44 -2.01
N ILE A 267 -11.55 14.42 -1.58
CA ILE A 267 -12.36 14.32 -0.35
C ILE A 267 -13.67 13.59 -0.68
N ALA A 268 -13.94 12.48 0.02
CA ALA A 268 -15.17 11.70 -0.15
C ALA A 268 -16.42 12.53 0.15
N ASP A 269 -17.51 12.31 -0.61
CA ASP A 269 -18.74 13.07 -0.44
C ASP A 269 -19.46 12.77 0.86
N GLN A 270 -19.35 11.55 1.34
CA GLN A 270 -19.99 11.08 2.54
C GLN A 270 -19.17 11.43 3.79
N PHE A 271 -19.80 12.11 4.74
CA PHE A 271 -19.23 12.39 6.05
C PHE A 271 -19.58 11.30 7.06
N ILE A 272 -18.68 11.07 8.02
CA ILE A 272 -18.87 10.17 9.15
C ILE A 272 -19.12 11.03 10.39
N THR A 273 -20.38 11.36 10.65
CA THR A 273 -20.76 12.28 11.71
C THR A 273 -20.76 11.62 13.07
N GLY A 274 -20.20 12.30 14.07
CA GLY A 274 -20.14 11.81 15.46
C GLY A 274 -19.15 12.61 16.29
N ASN A 275 -19.15 12.37 17.61
CA ASN A 275 -18.11 12.88 18.50
C ASN A 275 -17.12 11.76 18.79
N TYR A 276 -15.92 11.87 18.23
CA TYR A 276 -14.86 10.85 18.31
C TYR A 276 -13.68 11.26 19.21
N ASP A 277 -13.79 12.33 20.01
CA ASP A 277 -12.69 12.85 20.84
C ASP A 277 -12.07 11.79 21.76
N ARG A 278 -12.90 10.98 22.38
CA ARG A 278 -12.51 9.99 23.38
C ARG A 278 -12.80 8.55 22.97
N VAL A 279 -13.08 8.36 21.69
CA VAL A 279 -13.39 7.04 21.14
C VAL A 279 -12.09 6.34 20.78
N ASP A 280 -11.96 5.08 21.19
CA ASP A 280 -10.85 4.23 20.82
C ASP A 280 -10.90 3.82 19.34
N ASP A 281 -9.79 3.39 18.79
CA ASP A 281 -9.65 3.11 17.36
C ASP A 281 -10.54 1.95 16.89
N SER A 282 -10.80 0.95 17.75
CA SER A 282 -11.70 -0.17 17.45
C SER A 282 -13.15 0.30 17.30
N THR A 283 -13.62 1.11 18.25
CA THR A 283 -14.97 1.69 18.20
C THR A 283 -15.09 2.67 17.01
N LEU A 284 -14.08 3.48 16.75
CA LEU A 284 -14.04 4.35 15.57
C LEU A 284 -14.19 3.52 14.30
N PHE A 285 -13.46 2.40 14.19
CA PHE A 285 -13.53 1.54 13.02
C PHE A 285 -14.91 0.95 12.78
N GLN A 286 -15.65 0.60 13.83
CA GLN A 286 -17.04 0.12 13.69
C GLN A 286 -17.95 1.15 12.98
N HIS A 287 -17.70 2.47 13.17
CA HIS A 287 -18.44 3.53 12.51
C HIS A 287 -17.94 3.83 11.09
N VAL A 288 -16.64 3.73 10.88
CA VAL A 288 -15.98 4.02 9.59
C VAL A 288 -16.19 2.88 8.59
N ARG A 289 -16.09 1.62 9.03
CA ARG A 289 -16.15 0.42 8.19
C ARG A 289 -17.36 0.35 7.25
N PRO A 290 -18.61 0.59 7.66
CA PRO A 290 -19.77 0.51 6.76
C PRO A 290 -19.69 1.52 5.60
N VAL A 291 -19.16 2.73 5.88
CA VAL A 291 -19.01 3.78 4.89
C VAL A 291 -17.95 3.41 3.87
N LEU A 292 -16.79 2.93 4.33
CA LEU A 292 -15.70 2.46 3.48
C LEU A 292 -16.13 1.25 2.65
N ALA A 293 -16.82 0.27 3.24
CA ALA A 293 -17.31 -0.91 2.53
C ALA A 293 -18.24 -0.52 1.38
N SER A 294 -19.15 0.43 1.61
CA SER A 294 -20.03 0.96 0.56
C SER A 294 -19.26 1.67 -0.54
N TYR A 295 -18.27 2.48 -0.18
CA TYR A 295 -17.43 3.21 -1.13
C TYR A 295 -16.63 2.24 -2.03
N PHE A 296 -15.91 1.29 -1.43
CA PHE A 296 -15.11 0.32 -2.19
C PHE A 296 -15.96 -0.63 -3.03
N ALA A 297 -17.17 -1.00 -2.55
CA ALA A 297 -18.09 -1.80 -3.37
C ALA A 297 -18.57 -1.03 -4.61
N LYS A 298 -18.88 0.26 -4.46
CA LYS A 298 -19.25 1.13 -5.57
C LYS A 298 -18.09 1.29 -6.57
N GLN A 299 -16.87 1.53 -6.09
CA GLN A 299 -15.68 1.66 -6.92
C GLN A 299 -15.43 0.38 -7.73
N GLN A 300 -15.56 -0.79 -7.09
CA GLN A 300 -15.43 -2.08 -7.77
C GLN A 300 -16.51 -2.26 -8.87
N GLN A 301 -17.74 -1.85 -8.59
CA GLN A 301 -18.81 -1.90 -9.57
C GLN A 301 -18.56 -0.95 -10.75
N GLU A 302 -18.07 0.27 -10.51
CA GLU A 302 -17.68 1.23 -11.55
C GLU A 302 -16.57 0.68 -12.43
N THR A 303 -15.54 0.06 -11.83
CA THR A 303 -14.45 -0.62 -12.54
C THR A 303 -14.99 -1.72 -13.48
N MET A 304 -15.94 -2.54 -13.00
CA MET A 304 -16.58 -3.57 -13.83
C MET A 304 -17.46 -3.00 -14.93
N THR A 305 -18.16 -1.90 -14.65
CA THR A 305 -19.01 -1.21 -15.65
C THR A 305 -18.15 -0.63 -16.76
N ASN A 306 -17.01 -0.01 -16.42
CA ASN A 306 -16.06 0.52 -17.41
C ASN A 306 -15.55 -0.59 -18.36
N LEU A 307 -15.27 -1.79 -17.85
CA LEU A 307 -14.89 -2.92 -18.71
C LEU A 307 -15.99 -3.26 -19.71
N MET A 308 -17.26 -3.24 -19.28
CA MET A 308 -18.40 -3.55 -20.14
C MET A 308 -18.73 -2.44 -21.14
N ASP A 309 -18.56 -1.19 -20.76
CA ASP A 309 -18.86 -0.01 -21.63
C ASP A 309 -17.86 0.11 -22.80
N HIS A 310 -16.66 -0.42 -22.63
CA HIS A 310 -15.60 -0.39 -23.64
C HIS A 310 -15.50 -1.63 -24.52
N THR A 311 -16.60 -2.40 -24.68
CA THR A 311 -16.62 -3.69 -25.40
C THR A 311 -15.96 -3.68 -26.77
N SER A 312 -16.00 -2.58 -27.53
CA SER A 312 -15.35 -2.47 -28.84
C SER A 312 -13.81 -2.40 -28.79
N ARG A 313 -13.24 -2.13 -27.63
CA ARG A 313 -11.77 -2.03 -27.39
C ARG A 313 -11.28 -3.05 -26.38
N VAL A 314 -12.18 -3.93 -25.93
CA VAL A 314 -11.82 -5.01 -24.99
C VAL A 314 -11.26 -6.19 -25.76
N ASN A 315 -10.09 -6.65 -25.35
CA ASN A 315 -9.52 -7.91 -25.76
C ASN A 315 -9.39 -8.84 -24.54
N SER A 316 -9.75 -10.09 -24.68
CA SER A 316 -9.69 -11.10 -23.62
C SER A 316 -8.97 -12.39 -24.04
N PHE A 317 -8.37 -12.41 -25.23
CA PHE A 317 -7.51 -13.50 -25.65
C PHE A 317 -6.12 -13.31 -25.01
N PRO A 318 -5.66 -14.27 -24.17
CA PRO A 318 -4.42 -14.08 -23.40
C PRO A 318 -3.22 -13.69 -24.25
N GLN A 319 -3.01 -14.33 -25.39
CA GLN A 319 -1.89 -14.03 -26.29
C GLN A 319 -1.92 -12.58 -26.78
N ASP A 320 -3.07 -12.08 -27.20
CA ASP A 320 -3.23 -10.72 -27.70
C ASP A 320 -3.09 -9.69 -26.57
N VAL A 321 -3.62 -10.00 -25.38
CA VAL A 321 -3.50 -9.13 -24.20
C VAL A 321 -2.04 -9.00 -23.77
N ILE A 322 -1.32 -10.12 -23.68
CA ILE A 322 0.10 -10.12 -23.32
C ILE A 322 0.89 -9.32 -24.35
N ARG A 323 0.69 -9.58 -25.64
CA ARG A 323 1.35 -8.82 -26.74
C ARG A 323 1.05 -7.32 -26.60
N ALA A 324 -0.21 -6.93 -26.41
CA ALA A 324 -0.60 -5.54 -26.26
C ALA A 324 0.02 -4.87 -25.02
N ALA A 325 0.26 -5.62 -23.94
CA ALA A 325 0.96 -5.12 -22.75
C ALA A 325 2.41 -4.76 -23.07
N PHE A 326 3.15 -5.66 -23.73
CA PHE A 326 4.53 -5.40 -24.15
C PHE A 326 4.64 -4.27 -25.18
N GLU A 327 3.62 -4.09 -26.02
CA GLU A 327 3.54 -2.96 -26.97
C GLU A 327 3.09 -1.64 -26.34
N GLY A 328 2.73 -1.62 -25.05
CA GLY A 328 2.26 -0.42 -24.34
C GLY A 328 0.88 0.08 -24.80
N ARG A 329 0.06 -0.77 -25.43
CA ARG A 329 -1.26 -0.43 -25.96
C ARG A 329 -2.40 -0.57 -24.98
N ILE A 330 -2.15 -1.04 -23.76
CA ILE A 330 -3.19 -1.22 -22.74
C ILE A 330 -3.40 0.08 -21.96
N SER A 331 -4.65 0.51 -21.84
CA SER A 331 -5.06 1.57 -20.92
C SER A 331 -5.44 1.01 -19.56
N GLU A 332 -6.20 -0.09 -19.53
CA GLU A 332 -6.61 -0.78 -18.32
C GLU A 332 -6.51 -2.30 -18.53
N LEU A 333 -5.88 -2.98 -17.60
CA LEU A 333 -5.75 -4.43 -17.56
C LEU A 333 -6.50 -4.99 -16.35
N TYR A 334 -7.33 -5.98 -16.58
CA TYR A 334 -8.10 -6.68 -15.57
C TYR A 334 -7.58 -8.10 -15.46
N VAL A 335 -7.18 -8.51 -14.27
CA VAL A 335 -6.63 -9.83 -13.97
C VAL A 335 -7.45 -10.47 -12.83
N MET A 336 -7.99 -11.65 -13.04
CA MET A 336 -8.60 -12.41 -11.95
C MET A 336 -7.54 -12.85 -10.94
N LYS A 337 -7.85 -12.75 -9.66
CA LYS A 337 -6.97 -13.28 -8.60
C LYS A 337 -6.64 -14.76 -8.86
N GLY A 338 -5.38 -15.12 -8.64
CA GLY A 338 -4.89 -16.47 -8.87
C GLY A 338 -4.70 -16.84 -10.34
N THR A 339 -4.77 -15.90 -11.27
CA THR A 339 -4.45 -16.17 -12.67
C THR A 339 -2.95 -16.41 -12.83
N GLU A 340 -2.62 -17.58 -13.35
CA GLU A 340 -1.26 -17.97 -13.74
C GLU A 340 -1.32 -18.40 -15.21
N LEU A 341 -0.48 -17.79 -16.02
CA LEU A 341 -0.28 -18.10 -17.44
C LEU A 341 1.20 -18.35 -17.67
N TRP A 342 1.56 -19.61 -17.75
CA TRP A 342 2.93 -20.04 -17.87
C TRP A 342 3.44 -19.94 -19.30
N GLY A 343 4.69 -19.54 -19.48
CA GLY A 343 5.33 -19.45 -20.78
C GLY A 343 6.45 -18.41 -20.80
N HIS A 344 6.83 -17.99 -21.98
CA HIS A 344 7.83 -16.94 -22.17
C HIS A 344 7.42 -15.99 -23.29
N TYR A 345 7.93 -14.78 -23.23
CA TYR A 345 7.76 -13.81 -24.30
C TYR A 345 8.95 -13.86 -25.23
N GLU A 346 8.70 -14.01 -26.54
CA GLU A 346 9.74 -14.07 -27.57
C GLU A 346 9.87 -12.69 -28.27
N PRO A 347 10.84 -11.86 -27.86
CA PRO A 347 10.96 -10.49 -28.39
C PRO A 347 11.22 -10.43 -29.89
N SER A 348 11.85 -11.46 -30.45
CA SER A 348 12.26 -11.47 -31.87
C SER A 348 11.06 -11.51 -32.81
N VAL A 349 9.98 -12.13 -32.41
CA VAL A 349 8.70 -12.24 -33.15
C VAL A 349 7.56 -11.46 -32.52
N ASN A 350 7.81 -10.84 -31.37
CA ASN A 350 6.84 -10.07 -30.60
C ASN A 350 5.59 -10.89 -30.22
N GLU A 351 5.80 -12.13 -29.78
CA GLU A 351 4.73 -13.04 -29.43
C GLU A 351 4.97 -13.79 -28.12
N PRO A 352 3.90 -13.99 -27.29
CA PRO A 352 3.95 -14.88 -26.15
C PRO A 352 3.81 -16.33 -26.59
N VAL A 353 4.61 -17.21 -26.01
CA VAL A 353 4.48 -18.66 -26.07
C VAL A 353 3.86 -19.12 -24.76
N LEU A 354 2.67 -19.66 -24.80
CA LEU A 354 1.93 -20.14 -23.62
C LEU A 354 2.02 -21.66 -23.52
N HIS A 355 2.22 -22.15 -22.29
CA HIS A 355 2.22 -23.57 -21.94
C HIS A 355 1.02 -23.90 -21.04
N GLU A 356 0.53 -25.14 -21.09
CA GLU A 356 -0.56 -25.60 -20.24
C GLU A 356 -0.15 -25.76 -18.77
N HIS A 357 1.13 -26.07 -18.54
CA HIS A 357 1.74 -26.23 -17.23
C HIS A 357 3.07 -25.50 -17.21
N GLU A 358 3.52 -25.16 -16.01
CA GLU A 358 4.84 -24.54 -15.79
C GLU A 358 5.96 -25.48 -16.28
N GLU A 359 6.79 -24.97 -17.18
CA GLU A 359 8.00 -25.62 -17.68
C GLU A 359 9.25 -24.90 -17.18
N THR A 360 10.42 -25.55 -17.26
CA THR A 360 11.66 -24.94 -16.82
C THR A 360 12.00 -23.74 -17.68
N GLY A 361 12.07 -22.56 -17.06
CA GLY A 361 12.35 -21.29 -17.72
C GLY A 361 11.12 -20.47 -18.07
N ASP A 362 9.92 -20.96 -17.73
CA ASP A 362 8.71 -20.19 -17.88
C ASP A 362 8.61 -19.07 -16.84
N GLU A 363 7.94 -18.01 -17.24
CA GLU A 363 7.50 -16.93 -16.38
C GLU A 363 5.97 -16.91 -16.32
N ASN A 364 5.42 -16.27 -15.29
CA ASN A 364 4.00 -16.00 -15.26
C ASN A 364 3.68 -14.80 -16.17
N LEU A 365 3.25 -15.06 -17.39
CA LEU A 365 2.96 -14.02 -18.39
C LEU A 365 1.77 -13.14 -18.03
N ALA A 366 0.88 -13.57 -17.12
CA ALA A 366 -0.15 -12.69 -16.57
C ALA A 366 0.49 -11.60 -15.69
N ASP A 367 1.48 -11.96 -14.87
CA ASP A 367 2.26 -11.01 -14.08
C ASP A 367 3.08 -10.07 -14.97
N GLN A 368 3.72 -10.59 -15.98
CA GLN A 368 4.47 -9.78 -16.96
C GLN A 368 3.54 -8.78 -17.68
N ALA A 369 2.33 -9.18 -18.06
CA ALA A 369 1.35 -8.26 -18.65
C ALA A 369 0.96 -7.13 -17.68
N VAL A 370 0.81 -7.42 -16.38
CA VAL A 370 0.57 -6.42 -15.34
C VAL A 370 1.75 -5.45 -15.23
N ILE A 371 2.96 -5.97 -15.11
CA ILE A 371 4.20 -5.18 -15.02
C ILE A 371 4.31 -4.25 -16.24
N GLN A 372 4.23 -4.80 -17.45
CA GLN A 372 4.34 -4.01 -18.68
C GLN A 372 3.25 -2.95 -18.81
N THR A 373 2.02 -3.26 -18.39
CA THR A 373 0.92 -2.29 -18.39
C THR A 373 1.24 -1.10 -17.48
N VAL A 374 1.72 -1.34 -16.26
CA VAL A 374 2.08 -0.28 -15.30
C VAL A 374 3.28 0.53 -15.77
N LEU A 375 4.33 -0.12 -16.26
CA LEU A 375 5.53 0.54 -16.81
C LEU A 375 5.17 1.49 -17.96
N HIS A 376 4.26 1.11 -18.84
CA HIS A 376 3.77 1.95 -19.94
C HIS A 376 2.66 2.94 -19.52
N GLY A 377 2.40 3.10 -18.21
CA GLY A 377 1.44 4.10 -17.69
C GLY A 377 -0.03 3.71 -17.86
N GLY A 378 -0.33 2.44 -18.05
CA GLY A 378 -1.67 1.86 -17.93
C GLY A 378 -2.01 1.55 -16.47
N LYS A 379 -3.25 1.15 -16.24
CA LYS A 379 -3.75 0.72 -14.92
C LYS A 379 -3.95 -0.79 -14.92
N ALA A 380 -3.60 -1.44 -13.81
CA ALA A 380 -3.85 -2.88 -13.62
C ALA A 380 -4.77 -3.10 -12.42
N HIS A 381 -5.85 -3.85 -12.63
CA HIS A 381 -6.90 -4.13 -11.67
C HIS A 381 -6.91 -5.63 -11.34
N LEU A 382 -6.74 -5.96 -10.06
CA LEU A 382 -6.86 -7.33 -9.57
C LEU A 382 -8.30 -7.57 -9.09
N VAL A 383 -9.02 -8.44 -9.76
CA VAL A 383 -10.46 -8.63 -9.53
C VAL A 383 -10.78 -10.04 -9.06
N GLU A 384 -11.79 -10.17 -8.20
CA GLU A 384 -12.29 -11.48 -7.75
C GLU A 384 -13.08 -12.21 -8.86
N ASN A 385 -13.87 -11.46 -9.61
CA ASN A 385 -14.72 -11.97 -10.67
C ASN A 385 -14.71 -11.04 -11.87
N MET A 386 -14.82 -11.60 -13.07
CA MET A 386 -15.02 -10.86 -14.31
C MET A 386 -16.42 -11.07 -14.88
N PRO A 387 -17.02 -10.04 -15.50
CA PRO A 387 -18.31 -10.17 -16.18
C PRO A 387 -18.24 -10.96 -17.50
N ILE A 388 -17.04 -11.31 -17.93
CA ILE A 388 -16.75 -12.09 -19.15
C ILE A 388 -16.08 -13.42 -18.77
N THR A 389 -16.22 -14.44 -19.62
CA THR A 389 -15.58 -15.75 -19.40
C THR A 389 -14.09 -15.71 -19.75
N ALA A 390 -13.34 -14.88 -19.03
CA ALA A 390 -11.90 -14.75 -19.21
C ALA A 390 -11.22 -14.54 -17.85
N LYS A 391 -9.96 -14.96 -17.73
CA LYS A 391 -9.13 -14.71 -16.55
C LYS A 391 -8.31 -13.44 -16.69
N LEU A 392 -8.17 -12.92 -17.91
CA LEU A 392 -7.40 -11.76 -18.29
C LEU A 392 -8.19 -10.97 -19.33
N ALA A 393 -8.32 -9.66 -19.16
CA ALA A 393 -8.95 -8.77 -20.13
C ALA A 393 -8.29 -7.39 -20.13
N ALA A 394 -8.17 -6.79 -21.30
CA ALA A 394 -7.56 -5.48 -21.47
C ALA A 394 -8.46 -4.53 -22.27
N VAL A 395 -8.50 -3.28 -21.83
CA VAL A 395 -9.02 -2.15 -22.61
C VAL A 395 -7.84 -1.53 -23.35
N LEU A 396 -7.91 -1.50 -24.66
CA LEU A 396 -6.85 -0.95 -25.51
C LEU A 396 -7.00 0.58 -25.65
N ARG A 397 -5.88 1.28 -25.80
CA ARG A 397 -5.84 2.76 -25.99
C ARG A 397 -6.40 3.16 -27.36
N TYR A 398 -6.19 2.32 -28.39
CA TYR A 398 -6.60 2.53 -29.77
C TYR A 398 -6.77 1.19 -30.48
#